data_6fdfaac42fe07557296be99055f548ee
#
_entry.id   6fdfaac42fe07557296be99055f548ee
#
_cell.length_a   1.000
_cell.length_b   1.000
_cell.length_c   1.000
_cell.angle_alpha   90.00
_cell.angle_beta   90.00
_cell.angle_gamma   90.00
#
_symmetry.space_group_name_H-M   'P 1'
#
loop_
_entity.id
_entity.type
_entity.pdbx_description
1 polymer ?
#
loop_
_entity_poly.entity_id
_entity_poly.type
_entity_poly.pdbx_seq_one_letter_code
_entity_poly.pdbx_strand_id
1 'polypeptide(L)'
;VRIAFFSPLPPMKSGIADYSAELLPHLADECEIELIVDEGFRPDAALAARFPVHGHRALPRLLEQGRFDAVLFQLGNNSDYHAAIYRTLLEHPGVVVLHEFVLHHLVRELTLEANRPDLYVDELRYAYGRTGEAAARRCLATGVSLDLWSYPLFERVVDASLGLIVHNQFTRDRVLASRPLARVATVPHHLSLEGPIVEKEQARSALGIDPNDFIIATFGFMTPAKRPAVLLRAFARLRQEMPRARLLIVGEVSRHFDFERIFSPELQQGVTITGRLELDRFLLYMQACDIAVNLRHPTGGETSGTVIRLLGLGKPLIVNNSGAFAEFPDDCCAKIDLDDTEEELLLAYLRTLAADEPLRRRMGDNARRHMAMHHTLASSARGYADFLRETVALNVRPFRAVPPLTASPEDDLLADLVRNVSAEMVDLGVGEEEDDLLQEISAALVELDLDRPLGKER
;
A
#
# COMPACT_ATOMS: atom_id res chain seq x y z
N VAL A 1 13.11 13.16 18.58
CA VAL A 1 12.66 13.75 17.31
C VAL A 1 11.18 14.07 17.43
N ARG A 2 10.79 15.32 17.11
CA ARG A 2 9.39 15.78 17.10
C ARG A 2 8.85 15.58 15.69
N ILE A 3 7.76 14.86 15.55
CA ILE A 3 7.22 14.52 14.24
C ILE A 3 5.77 14.96 14.08
N ALA A 4 5.45 15.49 12.89
CA ALA A 4 4.10 15.60 12.40
C ALA A 4 3.72 14.27 11.74
N PHE A 5 2.77 13.54 12.30
CA PHE A 5 2.32 12.24 11.78
C PHE A 5 1.04 12.43 10.98
N PHE A 6 1.12 12.29 9.66
CA PHE A 6 -0.02 12.47 8.77
C PHE A 6 -0.50 11.12 8.23
N SER A 7 -1.70 10.73 8.63
CA SER A 7 -2.30 9.43 8.32
C SER A 7 -3.83 9.50 8.32
N PRO A 8 -4.51 8.64 7.53
CA PRO A 8 -5.86 8.26 7.91
C PRO A 8 -5.84 7.61 9.29
N LEU A 9 -6.85 7.88 10.10
CA LEU A 9 -6.98 7.40 11.48
C LEU A 9 -8.41 6.91 11.73
N PRO A 10 -8.65 6.02 12.71
CA PRO A 10 -10.00 5.68 13.12
C PRO A 10 -10.80 6.95 13.51
N PRO A 11 -12.10 7.04 13.18
CA PRO A 11 -12.98 6.00 12.66
C PRO A 11 -13.00 5.82 11.14
N MET A 12 -11.99 6.30 10.39
CA MET A 12 -11.88 6.00 8.96
C MET A 12 -11.73 4.50 8.72
N LYS A 13 -12.49 3.97 7.78
CA LYS A 13 -12.53 2.52 7.50
C LYS A 13 -11.42 2.12 6.51
N SER A 14 -10.19 2.23 6.95
CA SER A 14 -8.98 1.93 6.18
C SER A 14 -8.04 1.04 6.98
N GLY A 15 -7.42 0.05 6.31
CA GLY A 15 -6.39 -0.78 6.95
C GLY A 15 -5.16 0.02 7.40
N ILE A 16 -4.87 1.16 6.74
CA ILE A 16 -3.80 2.07 7.15
C ILE A 16 -4.21 2.87 8.39
N ALA A 17 -5.50 3.16 8.56
CA ALA A 17 -6.00 3.80 9.78
C ALA A 17 -5.80 2.89 11.01
N ASP A 18 -6.19 1.62 10.88
CA ASP A 18 -5.98 0.61 11.92
C ASP A 18 -4.49 0.42 12.22
N TYR A 19 -3.68 0.25 11.14
CA TYR A 19 -2.22 0.14 11.25
C TYR A 19 -1.60 1.31 12.03
N SER A 20 -1.99 2.53 11.70
CA SER A 20 -1.45 3.74 12.33
C SER A 20 -1.87 3.85 13.79
N ALA A 21 -3.13 3.52 14.11
CA ALA A 21 -3.62 3.52 15.48
C ALA A 21 -2.87 2.50 16.36
N GLU A 22 -2.58 1.32 15.82
CA GLU A 22 -1.78 0.28 16.49
C GLU A 22 -0.33 0.71 16.73
N LEU A 23 0.29 1.40 15.75
CA LEU A 23 1.69 1.83 15.82
C LEU A 23 1.92 3.02 16.75
N LEU A 24 1.01 4.01 16.72
CA LEU A 24 1.16 5.30 17.40
C LEU A 24 1.53 5.20 18.88
N PRO A 25 0.91 4.33 19.71
CA PRO A 25 1.28 4.17 21.11
C PRO A 25 2.75 3.80 21.33
N HIS A 26 3.29 2.94 20.48
CA HIS A 26 4.67 2.44 20.57
C HIS A 26 5.67 3.40 19.94
N LEU A 27 5.29 4.11 18.88
CA LEU A 27 6.13 5.13 18.28
C LEU A 27 6.25 6.36 19.20
N ALA A 28 5.23 6.64 20.02
CA ALA A 28 5.27 7.69 21.02
C ALA A 28 6.27 7.42 22.18
N ASP A 29 6.69 6.18 22.37
CA ASP A 29 7.78 5.86 23.30
C ASP A 29 9.15 6.25 22.72
N GLU A 30 9.24 6.47 21.42
CA GLU A 30 10.46 6.77 20.67
C GLU A 30 10.54 8.22 20.15
N CYS A 31 9.40 8.86 19.89
CA CYS A 31 9.28 10.18 19.28
C CYS A 31 8.20 11.02 19.96
N GLU A 32 8.34 12.34 19.94
CA GLU A 32 7.25 13.27 20.27
C GLU A 32 6.35 13.41 19.03
N ILE A 33 5.05 13.12 19.15
CA ILE A 33 4.13 13.01 18.03
C ILE A 33 2.98 14.00 18.17
N GLU A 34 2.70 14.72 17.08
CA GLU A 34 1.43 15.42 16.88
C GLU A 34 0.78 14.91 15.59
N LEU A 35 -0.53 14.75 15.62
CA LEU A 35 -1.28 14.18 14.50
C LEU A 35 -1.67 15.28 13.52
N ILE A 36 -1.49 15.02 12.24
CA ILE A 36 -2.01 15.82 11.14
C ILE A 36 -3.13 15.02 10.48
N VAL A 37 -4.26 15.67 10.25
CA VAL A 37 -5.47 15.04 9.69
C VAL A 37 -6.11 15.95 8.65
N ASP A 38 -7.03 15.40 7.87
CA ASP A 38 -7.83 16.20 6.92
C ASP A 38 -8.67 17.26 7.64
N GLU A 39 -8.94 18.36 6.96
CA GLU A 39 -9.72 19.45 7.52
C GLU A 39 -11.11 18.98 7.96
N GLY A 40 -11.44 19.29 9.21
CA GLY A 40 -12.72 18.92 9.80
C GLY A 40 -12.82 17.46 10.26
N PHE A 41 -11.84 16.62 9.95
CA PHE A 41 -11.78 15.25 10.49
C PHE A 41 -11.37 15.25 11.96
N ARG A 42 -11.96 14.33 12.73
CA ARG A 42 -11.59 14.10 14.12
C ARG A 42 -11.30 12.62 14.32
N PRO A 43 -10.08 12.27 14.77
CA PRO A 43 -9.77 10.91 15.13
C PRO A 43 -10.61 10.47 16.33
N ASP A 44 -10.61 9.19 16.64
CA ASP A 44 -11.33 8.68 17.80
C ASP A 44 -10.88 9.34 19.12
N ALA A 45 -11.73 9.25 20.14
CA ALA A 45 -11.51 9.96 21.40
C ALA A 45 -10.22 9.51 22.12
N ALA A 46 -9.80 8.26 21.96
CA ALA A 46 -8.60 7.72 22.59
C ALA A 46 -7.33 8.34 22.00
N LEU A 47 -7.26 8.44 20.67
CA LEU A 47 -6.15 9.11 19.98
C LEU A 47 -6.14 10.60 20.24
N ALA A 48 -7.30 11.27 20.14
CA ALA A 48 -7.42 12.71 20.38
C ALA A 48 -7.08 13.13 21.83
N ALA A 49 -7.30 12.24 22.80
CA ALA A 49 -6.92 12.48 24.19
C ALA A 49 -5.41 12.32 24.44
N ARG A 50 -4.73 11.52 23.64
CA ARG A 50 -3.30 11.20 23.80
C ARG A 50 -2.38 12.11 23.01
N PHE A 51 -2.81 12.57 21.84
CA PHE A 51 -1.98 13.33 20.89
C PHE A 51 -2.62 14.66 20.55
N PRO A 52 -1.84 15.76 20.44
CA PRO A 52 -2.32 16.99 19.80
C PRO A 52 -2.72 16.72 18.35
N VAL A 53 -3.85 17.29 17.91
CA VAL A 53 -4.40 17.09 16.56
C VAL A 53 -4.52 18.43 15.83
N HIS A 54 -4.03 18.45 14.59
CA HIS A 54 -4.07 19.63 13.71
C HIS A 54 -4.64 19.27 12.34
N GLY A 55 -5.43 20.17 11.74
CA GLY A 55 -5.77 20.08 10.33
C GLY A 55 -4.53 20.30 9.45
N HIS A 56 -4.47 19.61 8.30
CA HIS A 56 -3.29 19.65 7.42
C HIS A 56 -2.96 21.07 6.92
N ARG A 57 -3.94 21.99 6.80
CA ARG A 57 -3.70 23.38 6.43
C ARG A 57 -2.89 24.17 7.46
N ALA A 58 -2.82 23.70 8.70
CA ALA A 58 -1.98 24.31 9.72
C ALA A 58 -0.50 23.91 9.60
N LEU A 59 -0.18 22.82 8.89
CA LEU A 59 1.15 22.24 8.81
C LEU A 59 2.23 23.23 8.33
N PRO A 60 2.03 24.02 7.23
CA PRO A 60 3.05 24.97 6.77
C PRO A 60 3.49 25.94 7.88
N ARG A 61 2.52 26.54 8.56
CA ARG A 61 2.79 27.47 9.68
C ARG A 61 3.51 26.78 10.85
N LEU A 62 3.14 25.54 11.17
CA LEU A 62 3.78 24.79 12.25
C LEU A 62 5.23 24.44 11.90
N LEU A 63 5.52 24.14 10.62
CA LEU A 63 6.88 23.91 10.12
C LEU A 63 7.72 25.20 10.18
N GLU A 64 7.19 26.33 9.74
CA GLU A 64 7.85 27.63 9.84
C GLU A 64 8.19 28.03 11.30
N GLN A 65 7.36 27.63 12.25
CA GLN A 65 7.60 27.83 13.68
C GLN A 65 8.65 26.86 14.28
N GLY A 66 9.19 25.93 13.47
CA GLY A 66 10.15 24.93 13.94
C GLY A 66 9.54 23.94 14.95
N ARG A 67 8.22 23.69 14.85
CA ARG A 67 7.52 22.80 15.78
C ARG A 67 7.91 21.34 15.60
N PHE A 68 8.22 20.92 14.37
CA PHE A 68 8.58 19.57 14.00
C PHE A 68 9.98 19.51 13.40
N ASP A 69 10.66 18.39 13.65
CA ASP A 69 11.95 18.07 13.05
C ASP A 69 11.75 17.30 11.73
N ALA A 70 10.63 16.57 11.57
CA ALA A 70 10.24 15.86 10.36
C ALA A 70 8.72 15.68 10.25
N VAL A 71 8.25 15.44 9.02
CA VAL A 71 6.89 14.98 8.72
C VAL A 71 6.96 13.50 8.32
N LEU A 72 6.06 12.68 8.86
CA LEU A 72 5.89 11.28 8.50
C LEU A 72 4.53 11.07 7.86
N PHE A 73 4.52 10.69 6.60
CA PHE A 73 3.32 10.47 5.81
C PHE A 73 3.01 8.98 5.66
N GLN A 74 1.79 8.57 5.97
CA GLN A 74 1.29 7.21 5.71
C GLN A 74 0.54 7.21 4.38
N LEU A 75 1.09 6.61 3.33
CA LEU A 75 0.57 6.70 1.98
C LEU A 75 0.11 5.35 1.43
N GLY A 76 -1.13 5.33 0.93
CA GLY A 76 -1.76 4.25 0.17
C GLY A 76 -2.42 4.79 -1.09
N ASN A 77 -3.21 3.96 -1.78
CA ASN A 77 -3.70 4.20 -3.13
C ASN A 77 -5.17 4.69 -3.21
N ASN A 78 -5.86 4.89 -2.08
CA ASN A 78 -7.25 5.36 -2.07
C ASN A 78 -7.30 6.88 -1.85
N SER A 79 -7.85 7.63 -2.80
CA SER A 79 -7.91 9.11 -2.76
C SER A 79 -8.80 9.64 -1.63
N ASP A 80 -9.86 8.91 -1.23
CA ASP A 80 -10.74 9.31 -0.13
C ASP A 80 -9.96 9.53 1.18
N TYR A 81 -8.82 8.84 1.32
CA TYR A 81 -8.01 8.86 2.53
C TYR A 81 -6.62 9.50 2.33
N HIS A 82 -6.12 9.56 1.09
CA HIS A 82 -4.73 9.91 0.84
C HIS A 82 -4.53 11.12 -0.06
N ALA A 83 -5.60 11.74 -0.59
CA ALA A 83 -5.50 12.91 -1.48
C ALA A 83 -4.78 14.09 -0.83
N ALA A 84 -5.16 14.45 0.41
CA ALA A 84 -4.53 15.55 1.14
C ALA A 84 -3.08 15.20 1.51
N ILE A 85 -2.81 13.95 1.92
CA ILE A 85 -1.46 13.45 2.24
C ILE A 85 -0.55 13.58 1.03
N TYR A 86 -1.00 13.12 -0.16
CA TYR A 86 -0.24 13.19 -1.40
C TYR A 86 0.10 14.63 -1.78
N ARG A 87 -0.90 15.54 -1.79
CA ARG A 87 -0.66 16.96 -2.11
C ARG A 87 0.27 17.63 -1.12
N THR A 88 0.05 17.40 0.17
CA THR A 88 0.90 17.99 1.23
C THR A 88 2.34 17.50 1.13
N LEU A 89 2.59 16.23 0.79
CA LEU A 89 3.93 15.70 0.56
C LEU A 89 4.66 16.44 -0.58
N LEU A 90 3.95 16.76 -1.68
CA LEU A 90 4.56 17.47 -2.81
C LEU A 90 4.96 18.92 -2.46
N GLU A 91 4.25 19.54 -1.53
CA GLU A 91 4.52 20.89 -1.04
C GLU A 91 5.52 20.89 0.12
N HIS A 92 5.46 19.91 1.00
CA HIS A 92 6.23 19.81 2.24
C HIS A 92 6.88 18.42 2.34
N PRO A 93 8.11 18.28 1.83
CA PRO A 93 8.83 17.01 1.84
C PRO A 93 8.97 16.41 3.24
N GLY A 94 8.78 15.10 3.33
CA GLY A 94 8.92 14.32 4.56
C GLY A 94 9.29 12.87 4.31
N VAL A 95 9.35 12.07 5.35
CA VAL A 95 9.50 10.62 5.24
C VAL A 95 8.15 10.02 4.89
N VAL A 96 8.13 9.11 3.92
CA VAL A 96 6.90 8.46 3.45
C VAL A 96 6.92 6.97 3.80
N VAL A 97 5.88 6.51 4.44
CA VAL A 97 5.59 5.07 4.55
C VAL A 97 4.75 4.68 3.35
N LEU A 98 5.34 3.93 2.44
CA LEU A 98 4.67 3.49 1.22
C LEU A 98 4.07 2.10 1.45
N HIS A 99 2.78 2.04 1.73
CA HIS A 99 2.07 0.78 2.02
C HIS A 99 1.88 -0.09 0.80
N GLU A 100 1.82 0.52 -0.38
CA GLU A 100 1.80 -0.12 -1.70
C GLU A 100 2.44 0.81 -2.74
N PHE A 101 3.10 0.25 -3.74
CA PHE A 101 3.76 1.09 -4.76
C PHE A 101 2.86 1.41 -5.96
N VAL A 102 1.73 0.73 -6.15
CA VAL A 102 0.79 1.05 -7.23
C VAL A 102 -0.13 2.18 -6.80
N LEU A 103 0.29 3.43 -7.06
CA LEU A 103 -0.45 4.64 -6.73
C LEU A 103 -1.33 5.16 -7.88
N HIS A 104 -1.43 4.41 -8.97
CA HIS A 104 -2.11 4.83 -10.18
C HIS A 104 -3.59 5.20 -9.96
N HIS A 105 -4.30 4.48 -9.07
CA HIS A 105 -5.70 4.83 -8.76
C HIS A 105 -5.78 6.21 -8.12
N LEU A 106 -4.96 6.46 -7.10
CA LEU A 106 -4.87 7.75 -6.43
C LEU A 106 -4.59 8.89 -7.44
N VAL A 107 -3.58 8.71 -8.29
CA VAL A 107 -3.22 9.71 -9.31
C VAL A 107 -4.35 9.91 -10.31
N ARG A 108 -4.97 8.83 -10.79
CA ARG A 108 -6.09 8.90 -11.72
C ARG A 108 -7.27 9.68 -11.15
N GLU A 109 -7.64 9.43 -9.89
CA GLU A 109 -8.73 10.12 -9.22
C GLU A 109 -8.39 11.61 -8.99
N LEU A 110 -7.13 11.92 -8.65
CA LEU A 110 -6.66 13.30 -8.48
C LEU A 110 -6.55 14.08 -9.80
N THR A 111 -6.55 13.40 -10.94
CA THR A 111 -6.35 14.01 -12.26
C THR A 111 -7.53 13.76 -13.19
N LEU A 112 -7.70 12.57 -13.75
CA LEU A 112 -8.76 12.28 -14.74
C LEU A 112 -10.15 12.45 -14.15
N GLU A 113 -10.42 11.94 -12.98
CA GLU A 113 -11.73 12.01 -12.33
C GLU A 113 -12.02 13.41 -11.78
N ALA A 114 -10.95 14.18 -11.51
CA ALA A 114 -11.04 15.62 -11.24
C ALA A 114 -11.16 16.48 -12.51
N ASN A 115 -11.37 15.86 -13.68
CA ASN A 115 -11.50 16.52 -14.99
C ASN A 115 -10.24 17.29 -15.43
N ARG A 116 -9.05 16.78 -15.08
CA ARG A 116 -7.74 17.31 -15.44
C ARG A 116 -6.89 16.27 -16.18
N PRO A 117 -7.29 15.92 -17.44
CA PRO A 117 -6.55 14.95 -18.26
C PRO A 117 -5.14 15.40 -18.62
N ASP A 118 -4.90 16.70 -18.67
CA ASP A 118 -3.60 17.34 -18.81
C ASP A 118 -2.62 16.85 -17.72
N LEU A 119 -3.02 16.93 -16.45
CA LEU A 119 -2.20 16.47 -15.31
C LEU A 119 -1.94 14.96 -15.35
N TYR A 120 -2.91 14.18 -15.84
CA TYR A 120 -2.69 12.74 -16.00
C TYR A 120 -1.59 12.42 -17.02
N VAL A 121 -1.58 13.15 -18.15
CA VAL A 121 -0.52 13.03 -19.15
C VAL A 121 0.82 13.43 -18.55
N ASP A 122 0.86 14.51 -17.77
CA ASP A 122 2.08 15.01 -17.14
C ASP A 122 2.62 14.06 -16.07
N GLU A 123 1.76 13.41 -15.28
CA GLU A 123 2.18 12.37 -14.33
C GLU A 123 2.85 11.18 -15.03
N LEU A 124 2.26 10.71 -16.14
CA LEU A 124 2.85 9.61 -16.90
C LEU A 124 4.12 10.02 -17.64
N ARG A 125 4.18 11.27 -18.13
CA ARG A 125 5.41 11.84 -18.71
C ARG A 125 6.51 11.96 -17.66
N TYR A 126 6.18 12.46 -16.47
CA TYR A 126 7.10 12.59 -15.35
C TYR A 126 7.73 11.24 -14.97
N ALA A 127 6.90 10.21 -14.82
CA ALA A 127 7.36 8.91 -14.37
C ALA A 127 8.08 8.10 -15.45
N TYR A 128 7.63 8.19 -16.74
CA TYR A 128 8.04 7.28 -17.80
C TYR A 128 8.45 8.00 -19.10
N GLY A 129 8.64 9.32 -19.05
CA GLY A 129 9.06 10.12 -20.20
C GLY A 129 8.08 10.05 -21.38
N ARG A 130 8.61 10.15 -22.60
CA ARG A 130 7.80 10.13 -23.84
C ARG A 130 6.92 8.87 -24.01
N THR A 131 7.38 7.74 -23.51
CA THR A 131 6.62 6.48 -23.56
C THR A 131 5.35 6.56 -22.69
N GLY A 132 5.48 7.10 -21.48
CA GLY A 132 4.34 7.33 -20.58
C GLY A 132 3.36 8.34 -21.14
N GLU A 133 3.85 9.46 -21.69
CA GLU A 133 3.01 10.46 -22.36
C GLU A 133 2.22 9.85 -23.52
N ALA A 134 2.86 9.09 -24.40
CA ALA A 134 2.21 8.44 -25.53
C ALA A 134 1.16 7.41 -25.06
N ALA A 135 1.42 6.68 -23.97
CA ALA A 135 0.47 5.76 -23.36
C ALA A 135 -0.76 6.50 -22.81
N ALA A 136 -0.56 7.60 -22.08
CA ALA A 136 -1.62 8.43 -21.54
C ALA A 136 -2.51 9.03 -22.64
N ARG A 137 -1.89 9.64 -23.66
CA ARG A 137 -2.63 10.22 -24.82
C ARG A 137 -3.44 9.16 -25.55
N ARG A 138 -2.89 7.95 -25.75
CA ARG A 138 -3.62 6.83 -26.36
C ARG A 138 -4.79 6.39 -25.48
N CYS A 139 -4.61 6.26 -24.16
CA CYS A 139 -5.66 5.96 -23.21
C CYS A 139 -6.82 6.96 -23.34
N LEU A 140 -6.52 8.27 -23.37
CA LEU A 140 -7.51 9.34 -23.50
C LEU A 140 -8.22 9.29 -24.86
N ALA A 141 -7.51 9.02 -25.94
CA ALA A 141 -8.08 8.98 -27.29
C ALA A 141 -8.97 7.74 -27.53
N THR A 142 -8.65 6.61 -26.93
CA THR A 142 -9.34 5.32 -27.16
C THR A 142 -10.32 4.95 -26.07
N GLY A 143 -10.27 5.58 -24.89
CA GLY A 143 -11.02 5.18 -23.71
C GLY A 143 -10.55 3.85 -23.08
N VAL A 144 -9.47 3.25 -23.59
CA VAL A 144 -8.92 2.00 -23.04
C VAL A 144 -7.99 2.33 -21.87
N SER A 145 -8.32 1.85 -20.68
CA SER A 145 -7.52 2.06 -19.47
C SER A 145 -6.14 1.46 -19.60
N LEU A 146 -5.14 2.13 -19.01
CA LEU A 146 -3.80 1.59 -18.89
C LEU A 146 -3.76 0.44 -17.89
N ASP A 147 -2.82 -0.46 -18.09
CA ASP A 147 -2.46 -1.45 -17.08
C ASP A 147 -1.75 -0.77 -15.91
N LEU A 148 -2.42 -0.74 -14.76
CA LEU A 148 -1.96 -0.04 -13.56
C LEU A 148 -0.65 -0.61 -13.00
N TRP A 149 -0.40 -1.89 -13.26
CA TRP A 149 0.78 -2.60 -12.78
C TRP A 149 2.02 -2.29 -13.61
N SER A 150 1.83 -1.98 -14.88
CA SER A 150 2.89 -1.49 -15.78
C SER A 150 3.19 0.00 -15.57
N TYR A 151 2.23 0.76 -15.05
CA TYR A 151 2.35 2.21 -14.79
C TYR A 151 1.96 2.54 -13.35
N PRO A 152 2.74 2.11 -12.33
CA PRO A 152 2.36 2.24 -10.92
C PRO A 152 2.32 3.67 -10.38
N LEU A 153 3.05 4.63 -10.96
CA LEU A 153 3.03 6.08 -10.63
C LEU A 153 3.46 6.41 -9.18
N PHE A 154 4.45 5.71 -8.64
CA PHE A 154 5.05 6.04 -7.33
C PHE A 154 6.26 6.98 -7.43
N GLU A 155 6.79 7.20 -8.62
CA GLU A 155 8.06 7.88 -8.87
C GLU A 155 8.08 9.30 -8.32
N ARG A 156 7.00 10.05 -8.49
CA ARG A 156 6.88 11.42 -7.95
C ARG A 156 6.93 11.45 -6.43
N VAL A 157 6.30 10.49 -5.78
CA VAL A 157 6.33 10.35 -4.31
C VAL A 157 7.75 10.09 -3.82
N VAL A 158 8.48 9.20 -4.50
CA VAL A 158 9.89 8.93 -4.18
C VAL A 158 10.73 10.18 -4.31
N ASP A 159 10.60 10.89 -5.43
CA ASP A 159 11.40 12.07 -5.75
C ASP A 159 11.11 13.25 -4.79
N ALA A 160 9.86 13.39 -4.32
CA ALA A 160 9.44 14.42 -3.37
C ALA A 160 9.79 14.09 -1.90
N SER A 161 10.08 12.83 -1.58
CA SER A 161 10.30 12.40 -0.21
C SER A 161 11.73 12.67 0.28
N LEU A 162 11.89 12.73 1.61
CA LEU A 162 13.21 12.70 2.28
C LEU A 162 13.75 11.27 2.42
N GLY A 163 12.91 10.28 2.17
CA GLY A 163 13.18 8.85 2.22
C GLY A 163 11.88 8.07 2.43
N LEU A 164 11.96 6.78 2.15
CA LEU A 164 10.81 5.88 2.24
C LEU A 164 11.03 4.80 3.29
N ILE A 165 9.95 4.46 3.97
CA ILE A 165 9.81 3.23 4.73
C ILE A 165 8.85 2.32 3.94
N VAL A 166 9.28 1.09 3.69
CA VAL A 166 8.47 0.04 3.06
C VAL A 166 8.44 -1.18 3.95
N HIS A 167 7.46 -2.08 3.78
CA HIS A 167 7.25 -3.19 4.70
C HIS A 167 7.86 -4.51 4.24
N ASN A 168 8.41 -4.56 3.03
CA ASN A 168 8.95 -5.78 2.42
C ASN A 168 10.05 -5.45 1.43
N GLN A 169 10.87 -6.45 1.12
CA GLN A 169 12.00 -6.31 0.21
C GLN A 169 11.53 -6.15 -1.24
N PHE A 170 10.43 -6.79 -1.63
CA PHE A 170 9.87 -6.69 -2.98
C PHE A 170 9.56 -5.23 -3.36
N THR A 171 8.88 -4.48 -2.48
CA THR A 171 8.60 -3.05 -2.71
C THR A 171 9.87 -2.22 -2.73
N ARG A 172 10.83 -2.50 -1.82
CA ARG A 172 12.12 -1.84 -1.82
C ARG A 172 12.85 -2.00 -3.16
N ASP A 173 12.92 -3.22 -3.66
CA ASP A 173 13.62 -3.52 -4.92
C ASP A 173 12.92 -2.87 -6.12
N ARG A 174 11.58 -2.79 -6.12
CA ARG A 174 10.81 -2.05 -7.13
C ARG A 174 11.12 -0.56 -7.13
N VAL A 175 11.17 0.05 -5.95
CA VAL A 175 11.54 1.47 -5.80
C VAL A 175 12.95 1.71 -6.30
N LEU A 176 13.93 0.90 -5.85
CA LEU A 176 15.33 1.05 -6.24
C LEU A 176 15.61 0.74 -7.71
N ALA A 177 14.82 -0.13 -8.34
CA ALA A 177 14.90 -0.36 -9.79
C ALA A 177 14.49 0.86 -10.60
N SER A 178 13.53 1.67 -10.12
CA SER A 178 13.10 2.92 -10.77
C SER A 178 13.93 4.13 -10.32
N ARG A 179 14.35 4.15 -9.06
CA ARG A 179 15.10 5.25 -8.41
C ARG A 179 16.27 4.70 -7.60
N PRO A 180 17.41 4.36 -8.23
CA PRO A 180 18.53 3.68 -7.58
C PRO A 180 19.15 4.43 -6.39
N LEU A 181 19.03 5.75 -6.35
CA LEU A 181 19.58 6.60 -5.29
C LEU A 181 18.56 6.93 -4.19
N ALA A 182 17.33 6.42 -4.28
CA ALA A 182 16.33 6.65 -3.24
C ALA A 182 16.77 6.07 -1.89
N ARG A 183 16.55 6.81 -0.82
CA ARG A 183 16.74 6.32 0.54
C ARG A 183 15.54 5.47 0.93
N VAL A 184 15.71 4.18 1.08
CA VAL A 184 14.62 3.24 1.40
C VAL A 184 15.03 2.34 2.57
N ALA A 185 14.26 2.40 3.66
CA ALA A 185 14.35 1.45 4.76
C ALA A 185 13.25 0.40 4.65
N THR A 186 13.60 -0.86 4.91
CA THR A 186 12.61 -1.93 5.06
C THR A 186 12.33 -2.13 6.54
N VAL A 187 11.12 -1.77 6.98
CA VAL A 187 10.63 -1.99 8.34
C VAL A 187 9.44 -2.95 8.26
N PRO A 188 9.55 -4.18 8.79
CA PRO A 188 8.48 -5.16 8.70
C PRO A 188 7.15 -4.62 9.26
N HIS A 189 6.06 -4.95 8.58
CA HIS A 189 4.71 -4.67 9.08
C HIS A 189 4.52 -5.35 10.43
N HIS A 190 4.11 -4.60 11.46
CA HIS A 190 3.90 -5.15 12.79
C HIS A 190 2.69 -6.09 12.86
N LEU A 191 2.73 -6.99 13.83
CA LEU A 191 1.61 -7.80 14.26
C LEU A 191 0.92 -7.10 15.44
N SER A 192 -0.38 -6.86 15.31
CA SER A 192 -1.27 -6.53 16.41
C SER A 192 -2.43 -7.53 16.43
N LEU A 193 -2.70 -8.10 17.60
CA LEU A 193 -3.82 -8.99 17.89
C LEU A 193 -4.63 -8.37 19.03
N GLU A 194 -5.31 -7.27 18.71
CA GLU A 194 -6.22 -6.62 19.66
C GLU A 194 -7.49 -7.46 19.82
N GLY A 195 -7.82 -7.80 21.05
CA GLY A 195 -8.99 -8.61 21.38
C GLY A 195 -8.65 -9.97 22.01
N PRO A 196 -9.64 -10.73 22.44
CA PRO A 196 -9.44 -12.01 23.10
C PRO A 196 -8.94 -13.07 22.10
N ILE A 197 -7.80 -13.66 22.39
CA ILE A 197 -7.36 -14.87 21.73
C ILE A 197 -8.03 -16.04 22.44
N VAL A 198 -8.87 -16.76 21.68
CA VAL A 198 -9.64 -17.92 22.19
C VAL A 198 -9.28 -19.18 21.40
N GLU A 199 -9.55 -20.33 21.99
CA GLU A 199 -9.38 -21.60 21.30
C GLU A 199 -10.36 -21.74 20.13
N LYS A 200 -10.00 -22.54 19.13
CA LYS A 200 -10.79 -22.75 17.90
C LYS A 200 -12.23 -23.15 18.18
N GLU A 201 -12.42 -24.05 19.13
CA GLU A 201 -13.72 -24.55 19.53
C GLU A 201 -14.62 -23.48 20.16
N GLN A 202 -14.02 -22.59 20.95
CA GLN A 202 -14.72 -21.43 21.54
C GLN A 202 -15.12 -20.43 20.45
N ALA A 203 -14.19 -20.13 19.50
CA ALA A 203 -14.49 -19.26 18.38
C ALA A 203 -15.64 -19.81 17.51
N ARG A 204 -15.63 -21.12 17.22
CA ARG A 204 -16.71 -21.81 16.49
C ARG A 204 -18.05 -21.72 17.22
N SER A 205 -18.06 -22.00 18.51
CA SER A 205 -19.27 -21.88 19.34
C SER A 205 -19.86 -20.48 19.30
N ALA A 206 -19.01 -19.44 19.44
CA ALA A 206 -19.44 -18.05 19.40
C ALA A 206 -19.99 -17.62 18.02
N LEU A 207 -19.53 -18.27 16.94
CA LEU A 207 -19.96 -18.01 15.56
C LEU A 207 -21.10 -18.93 15.08
N GLY A 208 -21.50 -19.93 15.89
CA GLY A 208 -22.51 -20.93 15.48
C GLY A 208 -22.00 -21.88 14.39
N ILE A 209 -20.70 -22.13 14.31
CA ILE A 209 -20.07 -23.06 13.35
C ILE A 209 -20.07 -24.47 13.92
N ASP A 210 -20.54 -25.46 13.14
CA ASP A 210 -20.51 -26.87 13.55
C ASP A 210 -19.06 -27.32 13.86
N PRO A 211 -18.78 -27.84 15.04
CA PRO A 211 -17.43 -28.27 15.43
C PRO A 211 -16.85 -29.35 14.52
N ASN A 212 -17.69 -30.12 13.83
CA ASN A 212 -17.27 -31.17 12.93
C ASN A 212 -17.03 -30.69 11.49
N ASP A 213 -17.35 -29.45 11.15
CA ASP A 213 -17.05 -28.90 9.83
C ASP A 213 -15.56 -28.59 9.70
N PHE A 214 -15.02 -28.78 8.49
CA PHE A 214 -13.66 -28.40 8.14
C PHE A 214 -13.70 -27.03 7.46
N ILE A 215 -13.13 -26.02 8.13
CA ILE A 215 -13.27 -24.63 7.74
C ILE A 215 -12.04 -24.13 6.98
N ILE A 216 -12.24 -23.81 5.70
CA ILE A 216 -11.30 -23.06 4.87
C ILE A 216 -11.82 -21.63 4.83
N ALA A 217 -10.95 -20.64 5.00
CA ALA A 217 -11.36 -19.25 5.00
C ALA A 217 -10.44 -18.35 4.20
N THR A 218 -11.02 -17.35 3.52
CA THR A 218 -10.30 -16.21 2.94
C THR A 218 -10.84 -14.91 3.54
N PHE A 219 -9.99 -13.88 3.66
CA PHE A 219 -10.28 -12.72 4.49
C PHE A 219 -10.07 -11.40 3.76
N GLY A 220 -10.85 -10.39 4.16
CA GLY A 220 -10.78 -9.01 3.71
C GLY A 220 -11.57 -8.73 2.44
N PHE A 221 -11.44 -7.52 1.91
CA PHE A 221 -12.21 -7.04 0.76
C PHE A 221 -11.94 -7.87 -0.48
N MET A 222 -12.97 -8.53 -1.02
CA MET A 222 -12.86 -9.47 -2.13
C MET A 222 -12.86 -8.73 -3.48
N THR A 223 -11.75 -8.85 -4.19
CA THR A 223 -11.51 -8.27 -5.51
C THR A 223 -11.01 -9.33 -6.49
N PRO A 224 -10.98 -9.06 -7.80
CA PRO A 224 -10.38 -9.98 -8.78
C PRO A 224 -8.94 -10.38 -8.46
N ALA A 225 -8.14 -9.45 -7.91
CA ALA A 225 -6.75 -9.70 -7.53
C ALA A 225 -6.61 -10.80 -6.44
N LYS A 226 -7.65 -11.04 -5.63
CA LYS A 226 -7.69 -12.16 -4.66
C LYS A 226 -8.00 -13.52 -5.29
N ARG A 227 -8.10 -13.59 -6.62
CA ARG A 227 -8.26 -14.83 -7.41
C ARG A 227 -9.38 -15.75 -6.92
N PRO A 228 -10.58 -15.20 -6.62
CA PRO A 228 -11.66 -16.00 -6.05
C PRO A 228 -12.11 -17.16 -6.94
N ALA A 229 -12.02 -17.03 -8.27
CA ALA A 229 -12.39 -18.11 -9.18
C ALA A 229 -11.51 -19.36 -9.00
N VAL A 230 -10.21 -19.20 -8.77
CA VAL A 230 -9.28 -20.31 -8.50
C VAL A 230 -9.65 -20.98 -7.18
N LEU A 231 -9.86 -20.17 -6.12
CA LEU A 231 -10.25 -20.68 -4.81
C LEU A 231 -11.57 -21.45 -4.84
N LEU A 232 -12.59 -20.90 -5.50
CA LEU A 232 -13.92 -21.51 -5.59
C LEU A 232 -13.88 -22.86 -6.32
N ARG A 233 -13.16 -22.96 -7.45
CA ARG A 233 -13.05 -24.22 -8.21
C ARG A 233 -12.25 -25.28 -7.45
N ALA A 234 -11.12 -24.92 -6.84
CA ALA A 234 -10.35 -25.84 -6.00
C ALA A 234 -11.17 -26.33 -4.80
N PHE A 235 -11.91 -25.41 -4.13
CA PHE A 235 -12.80 -25.77 -3.03
C PHE A 235 -13.93 -26.70 -3.46
N ALA A 236 -14.59 -26.45 -4.58
CA ALA A 236 -15.68 -27.28 -5.08
C ALA A 236 -15.22 -28.76 -5.32
N ARG A 237 -14.00 -28.92 -5.87
CA ARG A 237 -13.37 -30.24 -6.05
C ARG A 237 -13.05 -30.90 -4.72
N LEU A 238 -12.46 -30.18 -3.77
CA LEU A 238 -12.22 -30.70 -2.42
C LEU A 238 -13.51 -31.16 -1.73
N ARG A 239 -14.58 -30.37 -1.87
CA ARG A 239 -15.86 -30.67 -1.23
C ARG A 239 -16.51 -31.97 -1.72
N GLN A 240 -16.27 -32.37 -2.98
CA GLN A 240 -16.74 -33.67 -3.49
C GLN A 240 -16.13 -34.84 -2.70
N GLU A 241 -14.89 -34.67 -2.22
CA GLU A 241 -14.16 -35.67 -1.43
C GLU A 241 -14.42 -35.51 0.08
N MET A 242 -14.70 -34.28 0.51
CA MET A 242 -14.92 -33.90 1.92
C MET A 242 -16.25 -33.10 2.06
N PRO A 243 -17.42 -33.78 2.12
CA PRO A 243 -18.73 -33.09 2.15
C PRO A 243 -18.92 -32.11 3.33
N ARG A 244 -18.16 -32.28 4.41
CA ARG A 244 -18.16 -31.38 5.59
C ARG A 244 -17.20 -30.16 5.44
N ALA A 245 -16.49 -30.04 4.35
CA ALA A 245 -15.71 -28.84 4.08
C ALA A 245 -16.63 -27.64 3.85
N ARG A 246 -16.28 -26.49 4.47
CA ARG A 246 -16.94 -25.18 4.29
C ARG A 246 -15.92 -24.15 3.91
N LEU A 247 -16.29 -23.27 2.98
CA LEU A 247 -15.50 -22.11 2.61
C LEU A 247 -16.16 -20.86 3.17
N LEU A 248 -15.41 -20.09 3.95
CA LEU A 248 -15.83 -18.79 4.46
C LEU A 248 -15.11 -17.69 3.69
N ILE A 249 -15.86 -16.82 3.05
CA ILE A 249 -15.38 -15.56 2.49
C ILE A 249 -15.70 -14.48 3.51
N VAL A 250 -14.70 -14.15 4.34
CA VAL A 250 -14.88 -13.25 5.48
C VAL A 250 -14.50 -11.83 5.07
N GLY A 251 -15.50 -11.06 4.67
CA GLY A 251 -15.35 -9.70 4.17
C GLY A 251 -16.38 -9.34 3.11
N GLU A 252 -16.35 -8.09 2.71
CA GLU A 252 -17.23 -7.54 1.67
C GLU A 252 -16.69 -7.86 0.27
N VAL A 253 -17.57 -8.13 -0.68
CA VAL A 253 -17.24 -8.28 -2.09
C VAL A 253 -17.29 -6.89 -2.76
N SER A 254 -16.30 -6.57 -3.58
CA SER A 254 -16.24 -5.30 -4.30
C SER A 254 -17.45 -5.11 -5.21
N ARG A 255 -18.08 -3.95 -5.15
CA ARG A 255 -19.21 -3.56 -6.02
C ARG A 255 -18.82 -3.47 -7.50
N HIS A 256 -17.53 -3.28 -7.79
CA HIS A 256 -16.98 -3.19 -9.14
C HIS A 256 -16.52 -4.55 -9.68
N PHE A 257 -16.77 -5.61 -8.93
CA PHE A 257 -16.44 -6.97 -9.31
C PHE A 257 -17.70 -7.81 -9.47
N ASP A 258 -17.97 -8.23 -10.69
CA ASP A 258 -19.09 -9.15 -11.00
C ASP A 258 -18.77 -10.56 -10.46
N PHE A 259 -18.89 -10.66 -9.13
CA PHE A 259 -18.60 -11.91 -8.41
C PHE A 259 -19.61 -13.00 -8.75
N GLU A 260 -20.87 -12.65 -9.03
CA GLU A 260 -21.94 -13.61 -9.36
C GLU A 260 -21.64 -14.35 -10.65
N ARG A 261 -20.95 -13.72 -11.60
CA ARG A 261 -20.53 -14.36 -12.85
C ARG A 261 -19.61 -15.57 -12.64
N ILE A 262 -18.82 -15.57 -11.56
CA ILE A 262 -17.93 -16.68 -11.22
C ILE A 262 -18.48 -17.58 -10.12
N PHE A 263 -19.62 -17.22 -9.52
CA PHE A 263 -20.22 -17.89 -8.36
C PHE A 263 -21.46 -18.68 -8.80
N SER A 264 -21.24 -19.72 -9.62
CA SER A 264 -22.33 -20.57 -10.11
C SER A 264 -23.01 -21.36 -8.97
N PRO A 265 -24.25 -21.85 -9.15
CA PRO A 265 -24.96 -22.61 -8.12
C PRO A 265 -24.17 -23.82 -7.58
N GLU A 266 -23.37 -24.46 -8.42
CA GLU A 266 -22.52 -25.58 -8.01
C GLU A 266 -21.40 -25.13 -7.08
N LEU A 267 -20.83 -23.94 -7.32
CA LEU A 267 -19.76 -23.33 -6.53
C LEU A 267 -20.29 -22.70 -5.24
N GLN A 268 -21.60 -22.45 -5.13
CA GLN A 268 -22.22 -21.89 -3.91
C GLN A 268 -22.32 -22.92 -2.77
N GLN A 269 -22.31 -24.19 -3.08
CA GLN A 269 -22.50 -25.23 -2.07
C GLN A 269 -21.39 -25.21 -1.02
N GLY A 270 -21.78 -24.99 0.26
CA GLY A 270 -20.85 -24.94 1.39
C GLY A 270 -19.98 -23.69 1.45
N VAL A 271 -20.32 -22.65 0.67
CA VAL A 271 -19.68 -21.34 0.73
C VAL A 271 -20.56 -20.37 1.52
N THR A 272 -19.96 -19.58 2.41
CA THR A 272 -20.63 -18.51 3.15
C THR A 272 -19.86 -17.22 2.96
N ILE A 273 -20.55 -16.14 2.60
CA ILE A 273 -20.01 -14.79 2.50
C ILE A 273 -20.57 -14.00 3.68
N THR A 274 -19.67 -13.45 4.53
CA THR A 274 -20.11 -12.78 5.76
C THR A 274 -20.48 -11.31 5.55
N GLY A 275 -20.00 -10.69 4.48
CA GLY A 275 -19.97 -9.26 4.37
C GLY A 275 -18.95 -8.63 5.32
N ARG A 276 -18.99 -7.29 5.45
CA ARG A 276 -18.11 -6.55 6.35
C ARG A 276 -18.41 -6.87 7.80
N LEU A 277 -17.35 -7.05 8.58
CA LEU A 277 -17.40 -7.34 10.02
C LEU A 277 -16.55 -6.32 10.79
N GLU A 278 -16.90 -6.09 12.05
CA GLU A 278 -16.05 -5.42 13.02
C GLU A 278 -14.85 -6.31 13.39
N LEU A 279 -13.74 -5.69 13.81
CA LEU A 279 -12.45 -6.37 14.00
C LEU A 279 -12.54 -7.58 14.94
N ASP A 280 -13.24 -7.45 16.06
CA ASP A 280 -13.39 -8.54 17.05
C ASP A 280 -14.01 -9.79 16.42
N ARG A 281 -15.08 -9.60 15.65
CA ARG A 281 -15.75 -10.70 14.95
C ARG A 281 -14.92 -11.25 13.80
N PHE A 282 -14.19 -10.40 13.12
CA PHE A 282 -13.25 -10.79 12.06
C PHE A 282 -12.13 -11.68 12.62
N LEU A 283 -11.56 -11.33 13.79
CA LEU A 283 -10.57 -12.13 14.50
C LEU A 283 -11.13 -13.48 14.98
N LEU A 284 -12.40 -13.54 15.41
CA LEU A 284 -13.04 -14.82 15.76
C LEU A 284 -13.12 -15.76 14.56
N TYR A 285 -13.45 -15.26 13.35
CA TYR A 285 -13.44 -16.08 12.13
C TYR A 285 -12.03 -16.57 11.80
N MET A 286 -11.00 -15.76 12.00
CA MET A 286 -9.61 -16.19 11.84
C MET A 286 -9.26 -17.32 12.82
N GLN A 287 -9.70 -17.23 14.06
CA GLN A 287 -9.46 -18.26 15.08
C GLN A 287 -10.26 -19.54 14.81
N ALA A 288 -11.43 -19.44 14.21
CA ALA A 288 -12.32 -20.60 13.92
C ALA A 288 -11.87 -21.45 12.73
N CYS A 289 -11.07 -20.92 11.78
CA CYS A 289 -10.70 -21.67 10.59
C CYS A 289 -9.60 -22.72 10.84
N ASP A 290 -9.62 -23.79 10.01
CA ASP A 290 -8.60 -24.84 9.98
C ASP A 290 -7.46 -24.48 9.02
N ILE A 291 -7.79 -23.87 7.88
CA ILE A 291 -6.85 -23.39 6.87
C ILE A 291 -7.30 -22.01 6.39
N ALA A 292 -6.37 -21.10 6.28
CA ALA A 292 -6.58 -19.82 5.62
C ALA A 292 -5.96 -19.84 4.20
N VAL A 293 -6.63 -19.17 3.25
CA VAL A 293 -6.13 -18.99 1.89
C VAL A 293 -6.13 -17.50 1.57
N ASN A 294 -4.99 -16.97 1.19
CA ASN A 294 -4.85 -15.56 0.79
C ASN A 294 -4.11 -15.46 -0.54
N LEU A 295 -4.83 -15.71 -1.62
CA LEU A 295 -4.29 -15.54 -2.97
C LEU A 295 -4.25 -14.05 -3.35
N ARG A 296 -3.22 -13.65 -4.12
CA ARG A 296 -3.07 -12.29 -4.60
C ARG A 296 -2.26 -12.24 -5.89
N HIS A 297 -2.91 -11.82 -6.96
CA HIS A 297 -2.24 -11.50 -8.22
C HIS A 297 -3.14 -10.64 -9.12
N PRO A 298 -2.64 -9.53 -9.70
CA PRO A 298 -1.34 -8.90 -9.40
C PRO A 298 -1.26 -8.31 -8.00
N THR A 299 -0.05 -7.91 -7.55
CA THR A 299 0.19 -7.29 -6.25
C THR A 299 0.82 -5.91 -6.40
N GLY A 300 0.36 -4.95 -5.60
CA GLY A 300 0.94 -3.60 -5.47
C GLY A 300 2.09 -3.51 -4.46
N GLY A 301 2.63 -4.66 -4.02
CA GLY A 301 3.68 -4.72 -3.01
C GLY A 301 3.18 -4.52 -1.58
N GLU A 302 1.87 -4.46 -1.40
CA GLU A 302 1.27 -4.35 -0.08
C GLU A 302 1.59 -5.55 0.80
N THR A 303 1.93 -5.30 2.07
CA THR A 303 1.96 -6.32 3.10
C THR A 303 0.57 -6.45 3.71
N SER A 304 -0.01 -7.64 3.61
CA SER A 304 -1.38 -7.87 4.06
C SER A 304 -1.47 -7.99 5.59
N GLY A 305 -2.08 -7.02 6.26
CA GLY A 305 -2.37 -7.10 7.69
C GLY A 305 -3.20 -8.35 8.07
N THR A 306 -4.03 -8.85 7.16
CA THR A 306 -4.76 -10.12 7.31
C THR A 306 -3.79 -11.31 7.40
N VAL A 307 -2.81 -11.38 6.50
CA VAL A 307 -1.79 -12.45 6.49
C VAL A 307 -0.94 -12.38 7.75
N ILE A 308 -0.51 -11.19 8.15
CA ILE A 308 0.26 -10.96 9.38
C ILE A 308 -0.50 -11.49 10.60
N ARG A 309 -1.79 -11.18 10.73
CA ARG A 309 -2.63 -11.67 11.84
C ARG A 309 -2.85 -13.19 11.80
N LEU A 310 -3.09 -13.77 10.61
CA LEU A 310 -3.25 -15.22 10.44
C LEU A 310 -1.99 -15.99 10.86
N LEU A 311 -0.80 -15.51 10.42
CA LEU A 311 0.48 -16.09 10.81
C LEU A 311 0.73 -15.92 12.32
N GLY A 312 0.39 -14.75 12.88
CA GLY A 312 0.48 -14.49 14.33
C GLY A 312 -0.44 -15.38 15.17
N LEU A 313 -1.63 -15.70 14.66
CA LEU A 313 -2.55 -16.66 15.26
C LEU A 313 -2.12 -18.12 15.04
N GLY A 314 -1.06 -18.35 14.28
CA GLY A 314 -0.57 -19.69 13.96
C GLY A 314 -1.52 -20.48 13.06
N LYS A 315 -2.23 -19.80 12.16
CA LYS A 315 -3.12 -20.49 11.22
C LYS A 315 -2.34 -21.04 10.03
N PRO A 316 -2.53 -22.31 9.65
CA PRO A 316 -2.02 -22.82 8.40
C PRO A 316 -2.50 -21.94 7.25
N LEU A 317 -1.56 -21.45 6.45
CA LEU A 317 -1.85 -20.44 5.44
C LEU A 317 -1.32 -20.86 4.08
N ILE A 318 -2.12 -20.64 3.05
CA ILE A 318 -1.74 -20.80 1.65
C ILE A 318 -1.74 -19.44 0.97
N VAL A 319 -0.65 -19.08 0.29
CA VAL A 319 -0.47 -17.79 -0.39
C VAL A 319 0.08 -17.99 -1.80
N ASN A 320 0.01 -16.98 -2.68
CA ASN A 320 0.78 -17.02 -3.93
C ASN A 320 2.26 -16.74 -3.65
N ASN A 321 3.13 -17.43 -4.38
CA ASN A 321 4.59 -17.23 -4.35
C ASN A 321 4.96 -15.96 -5.15
N SER A 322 4.51 -14.80 -4.67
CA SER A 322 4.73 -13.53 -5.37
C SER A 322 4.71 -12.34 -4.42
N GLY A 323 5.44 -11.28 -4.79
CA GLY A 323 5.50 -10.04 -4.03
C GLY A 323 5.94 -10.26 -2.58
N ALA A 324 5.36 -9.54 -1.65
CA ALA A 324 5.63 -9.65 -0.22
C ALA A 324 5.34 -11.06 0.36
N PHE A 325 4.44 -11.82 -0.25
CA PHE A 325 4.09 -13.16 0.25
C PHE A 325 5.17 -14.20 0.00
N ALA A 326 5.99 -14.01 -1.03
CA ALA A 326 7.14 -14.88 -1.32
C ALA A 326 8.24 -14.78 -0.25
N GLU A 327 8.26 -13.69 0.53
CA GLU A 327 9.30 -13.44 1.54
C GLU A 327 9.08 -14.22 2.85
N PHE A 328 7.87 -14.70 3.13
CA PHE A 328 7.67 -15.53 4.32
C PHE A 328 8.43 -16.86 4.20
N PRO A 329 8.93 -17.43 5.31
CA PRO A 329 9.61 -18.72 5.29
C PRO A 329 8.68 -19.85 4.79
N ASP A 330 9.25 -20.82 4.06
CA ASP A 330 8.49 -21.94 3.47
C ASP A 330 7.87 -22.88 4.51
N ASP A 331 8.39 -22.85 5.73
CA ASP A 331 7.85 -23.63 6.85
C ASP A 331 6.73 -22.89 7.63
N CYS A 332 6.45 -21.63 7.29
CA CYS A 332 5.38 -20.82 7.88
C CYS A 332 4.09 -20.82 7.06
N CYS A 333 4.18 -20.97 5.74
CA CYS A 333 3.04 -20.98 4.83
C CYS A 333 3.33 -21.81 3.57
N ALA A 334 2.28 -22.37 2.96
CA ALA A 334 2.38 -23.02 1.66
C ALA A 334 2.30 -21.95 0.55
N LYS A 335 3.19 -22.06 -0.44
CA LYS A 335 3.29 -21.09 -1.53
C LYS A 335 2.88 -21.72 -2.85
N ILE A 336 2.08 -21.00 -3.63
CA ILE A 336 1.56 -21.42 -4.93
C ILE A 336 2.15 -20.53 -6.01
N ASP A 337 2.78 -21.10 -7.00
CA ASP A 337 3.28 -20.38 -8.16
C ASP A 337 2.12 -19.90 -9.05
N LEU A 338 2.38 -18.81 -9.77
CA LEU A 338 1.41 -18.14 -10.66
C LEU A 338 1.57 -18.66 -12.09
N ASP A 339 1.20 -19.91 -12.30
CA ASP A 339 1.23 -20.57 -13.60
C ASP A 339 -0.07 -21.37 -13.86
N ASP A 340 -0.09 -22.16 -14.92
CA ASP A 340 -1.25 -22.95 -15.32
C ASP A 340 -1.60 -24.05 -14.30
N THR A 341 -0.73 -24.34 -13.33
CA THR A 341 -0.93 -25.36 -12.28
C THR A 341 -1.49 -24.77 -10.98
N GLU A 342 -1.73 -23.46 -10.89
CA GLU A 342 -2.15 -22.75 -9.65
C GLU A 342 -3.34 -23.44 -8.97
N GLU A 343 -4.39 -23.81 -9.71
CA GLU A 343 -5.59 -24.46 -9.16
C GLU A 343 -5.29 -25.88 -8.67
N GLU A 344 -4.51 -26.64 -9.42
CA GLU A 344 -4.15 -28.02 -9.06
C GLU A 344 -3.26 -28.03 -7.81
N LEU A 345 -2.31 -27.10 -7.71
CA LEU A 345 -1.43 -26.97 -6.57
C LEU A 345 -2.20 -26.51 -5.32
N LEU A 346 -3.14 -25.56 -5.48
CA LEU A 346 -4.03 -25.15 -4.40
C LEU A 346 -4.83 -26.35 -3.87
N LEU A 347 -5.44 -27.12 -4.76
CA LEU A 347 -6.19 -28.31 -4.37
C LEU A 347 -5.30 -29.35 -3.67
N ALA A 348 -4.09 -29.58 -4.16
CA ALA A 348 -3.14 -30.50 -3.56
C ALA A 348 -2.76 -30.07 -2.13
N TYR A 349 -2.47 -28.78 -1.91
CA TYR A 349 -2.20 -28.25 -0.58
C TYR A 349 -3.42 -28.34 0.35
N LEU A 350 -4.62 -28.02 -0.14
CA LEU A 350 -5.85 -28.16 0.64
C LEU A 350 -6.07 -29.61 1.09
N ARG A 351 -5.88 -30.59 0.21
CA ARG A 351 -5.97 -32.04 0.54
C ARG A 351 -4.93 -32.45 1.58
N THR A 352 -3.67 -32.04 1.35
CA THR A 352 -2.56 -32.39 2.25
C THR A 352 -2.79 -31.83 3.64
N LEU A 353 -3.11 -30.53 3.70
CA LEU A 353 -3.35 -29.87 4.98
C LEU A 353 -4.66 -30.35 5.64
N ALA A 354 -5.68 -30.77 4.88
CA ALA A 354 -6.89 -31.35 5.48
C ALA A 354 -6.59 -32.69 6.14
N ALA A 355 -5.76 -33.54 5.52
CA ALA A 355 -5.44 -34.89 6.00
C ALA A 355 -4.39 -34.89 7.14
N ASP A 356 -3.48 -33.92 7.21
CA ASP A 356 -2.33 -33.91 8.13
C ASP A 356 -2.46 -32.80 9.18
N GLU A 357 -3.11 -33.09 10.30
CA GLU A 357 -3.21 -32.17 11.45
C GLU A 357 -1.86 -31.85 12.09
N PRO A 358 -0.95 -32.81 12.31
CA PRO A 358 0.42 -32.51 12.77
C PRO A 358 1.16 -31.50 11.89
N LEU A 359 1.01 -31.58 10.55
CA LEU A 359 1.59 -30.63 9.62
C LEU A 359 1.00 -29.24 9.83
N ARG A 360 -0.33 -29.13 9.94
CA ARG A 360 -0.99 -27.84 10.22
C ARG A 360 -0.46 -27.21 11.51
N ARG A 361 -0.31 -28.00 12.57
CA ARG A 361 0.23 -27.50 13.86
C ARG A 361 1.66 -27.01 13.73
N ARG A 362 2.55 -27.80 13.12
CA ARG A 362 3.95 -27.40 12.90
C ARG A 362 4.06 -26.10 12.11
N MET A 363 3.31 -25.98 11.01
CA MET A 363 3.28 -24.77 10.21
C MET A 363 2.82 -23.56 11.02
N GLY A 364 1.74 -23.70 11.80
CA GLY A 364 1.24 -22.65 12.67
C GLY A 364 2.21 -22.25 13.78
N ASP A 365 2.92 -23.21 14.39
CA ASP A 365 3.91 -22.92 15.43
C ASP A 365 5.15 -22.21 14.87
N ASN A 366 5.58 -22.57 13.66
CA ASN A 366 6.66 -21.89 12.95
C ASN A 366 6.26 -20.44 12.62
N ALA A 367 5.04 -20.25 12.09
CA ALA A 367 4.50 -18.94 11.79
C ALA A 367 4.45 -18.05 13.03
N ARG A 368 3.88 -18.51 14.16
CA ARG A 368 3.85 -17.76 15.41
C ARG A 368 5.25 -17.35 15.89
N ARG A 369 6.22 -18.26 15.84
CA ARG A 369 7.61 -17.95 16.23
C ARG A 369 8.24 -16.89 15.33
N HIS A 370 8.03 -17.02 14.01
CA HIS A 370 8.53 -16.03 13.05
C HIS A 370 7.93 -14.64 13.31
N MET A 371 6.62 -14.57 13.51
CA MET A 371 5.93 -13.31 13.77
C MET A 371 6.37 -12.67 15.09
N ALA A 372 6.53 -13.46 16.15
CA ALA A 372 7.00 -12.99 17.45
C ALA A 372 8.44 -12.45 17.42
N MET A 373 9.28 -12.96 16.52
CA MET A 373 10.68 -12.52 16.38
C MET A 373 10.82 -11.29 15.49
N HIS A 374 10.04 -11.17 14.40
CA HIS A 374 10.31 -10.23 13.33
C HIS A 374 9.24 -9.16 13.12
N HIS A 375 8.03 -9.32 13.68
CA HIS A 375 6.89 -8.47 13.41
C HIS A 375 6.31 -7.82 14.68
N THR A 376 7.16 -7.46 15.64
CA THR A 376 6.68 -6.83 16.88
C THR A 376 6.44 -5.33 16.71
N LEU A 377 5.43 -4.78 17.37
CA LEU A 377 5.15 -3.34 17.42
C LEU A 377 6.39 -2.55 17.87
N ALA A 378 7.09 -3.02 18.91
CA ALA A 378 8.28 -2.34 19.41
C ALA A 378 9.43 -2.31 18.39
N SER A 379 9.64 -3.39 17.60
CA SER A 379 10.68 -3.40 16.57
C SER A 379 10.33 -2.48 15.39
N SER A 380 9.06 -2.46 14.98
CA SER A 380 8.59 -1.54 13.94
C SER A 380 8.72 -0.09 14.39
N ALA A 381 8.25 0.26 15.59
CA ALA A 381 8.36 1.62 16.14
C ALA A 381 9.82 2.10 16.19
N ARG A 382 10.75 1.26 16.66
CA ARG A 382 12.20 1.58 16.65
C ARG A 382 12.73 1.78 15.24
N GLY A 383 12.38 0.90 14.29
CA GLY A 383 12.80 1.03 12.89
C GLY A 383 12.36 2.36 12.27
N TYR A 384 11.13 2.79 12.54
CA TYR A 384 10.62 4.11 12.16
C TYR A 384 11.43 5.25 12.80
N ALA A 385 11.60 5.19 14.12
CA ALA A 385 12.30 6.23 14.87
C ALA A 385 13.78 6.36 14.45
N ASP A 386 14.46 5.25 14.22
CA ASP A 386 15.86 5.24 13.78
C ASP A 386 16.02 5.85 12.41
N PHE A 387 15.15 5.50 11.45
CA PHE A 387 15.16 6.09 10.10
C PHE A 387 14.85 7.59 10.12
N LEU A 388 13.90 8.02 10.95
CA LEU A 388 13.57 9.43 11.15
C LEU A 388 14.74 10.19 11.77
N ARG A 389 15.37 9.68 12.83
CA ARG A 389 16.55 10.27 13.47
C ARG A 389 17.70 10.44 12.49
N GLU A 390 17.98 9.40 11.70
CA GLU A 390 19.02 9.43 10.67
C GLU A 390 18.70 10.47 9.60
N THR A 391 17.46 10.53 9.11
CA THR A 391 17.02 11.49 8.09
C THR A 391 17.20 12.95 8.58
N VAL A 392 16.82 13.22 9.81
CA VAL A 392 16.99 14.55 10.43
C VAL A 392 18.48 14.87 10.64
N ALA A 393 19.26 13.92 11.19
CA ALA A 393 20.68 14.15 11.49
C ALA A 393 21.50 14.42 10.22
N LEU A 394 21.19 13.77 9.11
CA LEU A 394 21.85 13.97 7.81
C LEU A 394 21.34 15.20 7.04
N ASN A 395 20.35 15.90 7.55
CA ASN A 395 19.69 17.05 6.88
C ASN A 395 19.33 16.71 5.42
N VAL A 396 18.71 15.54 5.23
CA VAL A 396 18.37 15.02 3.91
C VAL A 396 17.41 15.99 3.19
N ARG A 397 17.65 16.17 1.90
CA ARG A 397 16.78 16.95 1.01
C ARG A 397 16.08 16.01 0.01
N PRO A 398 14.94 16.40 -0.55
CA PRO A 398 14.30 15.66 -1.63
C PRO A 398 15.27 15.46 -2.79
N PHE A 399 15.16 14.35 -3.48
CA PHE A 399 16.00 14.03 -4.64
C PHE A 399 15.79 15.04 -5.78
N ARG A 400 14.54 15.51 -5.96
CA ARG A 400 14.18 16.56 -6.92
C ARG A 400 13.16 17.52 -6.32
N ALA A 401 13.21 18.78 -6.74
CA ALA A 401 12.08 19.66 -6.58
C ALA A 401 10.95 19.14 -7.51
N VAL A 402 9.83 18.76 -6.91
CA VAL A 402 8.69 18.23 -7.65
C VAL A 402 7.66 19.34 -7.77
N PRO A 403 7.21 19.69 -8.98
CA PRO A 403 6.18 20.72 -9.13
C PRO A 403 4.86 20.25 -8.49
N PRO A 404 4.11 21.16 -7.84
CA PRO A 404 2.79 20.84 -7.29
C PRO A 404 1.83 20.42 -8.41
N LEU A 405 0.85 19.57 -8.08
CA LEU A 405 -0.21 19.13 -9.02
C LEU A 405 -1.11 20.27 -9.54
N THR A 406 -0.97 21.48 -8.99
CA THR A 406 -1.79 22.65 -9.30
C THR A 406 -1.03 23.73 -10.03
N ALA A 407 0.17 23.45 -10.56
CA ALA A 407 0.92 24.43 -11.34
C ALA A 407 0.05 24.99 -12.49
N SER A 408 0.10 26.31 -12.70
CA SER A 408 -0.64 26.91 -13.81
C SER A 408 -0.02 26.44 -15.15
N PRO A 409 -0.77 26.48 -16.26
CA PRO A 409 -0.22 26.13 -17.58
C PRO A 409 1.01 26.95 -17.97
N GLU A 410 1.18 28.11 -17.38
CA GLU A 410 2.32 29.02 -17.65
C GLU A 410 3.59 28.58 -16.87
N ASP A 411 3.43 28.10 -15.64
CA ASP A 411 4.53 27.52 -14.85
C ASP A 411 5.01 26.18 -15.45
N ASP A 412 4.12 25.45 -16.10
CA ASP A 412 4.41 24.16 -16.76
C ASP A 412 5.29 24.31 -18.00
N LEU A 413 5.13 25.40 -18.77
CA LEU A 413 5.86 25.55 -20.05
C LEU A 413 7.35 25.74 -19.82
N LEU A 414 7.74 26.57 -18.84
CA LEU A 414 9.13 26.78 -18.44
C LEU A 414 9.75 25.52 -17.82
N ALA A 415 9.00 24.88 -16.92
CA ALA A 415 9.42 23.64 -16.29
C ALA A 415 9.55 22.48 -17.29
N ASP A 416 8.67 22.41 -18.30
CA ASP A 416 8.75 21.45 -19.41
C ASP A 416 9.94 21.74 -20.31
N LEU A 417 10.20 22.99 -20.63
CA LEU A 417 11.33 23.39 -21.45
C LEU A 417 12.66 23.05 -20.75
N VAL A 418 12.79 23.39 -19.47
CA VAL A 418 13.98 23.05 -18.65
C VAL A 418 14.18 21.55 -18.57
N ARG A 419 13.10 20.77 -18.33
CA ARG A 419 13.18 19.30 -18.29
C ARG A 419 13.60 18.69 -19.64
N ASN A 420 13.01 19.17 -20.73
CA ASN A 420 13.33 18.66 -22.07
C ASN A 420 14.77 18.99 -22.47
N VAL A 421 15.21 20.20 -22.21
CA VAL A 421 16.60 20.63 -22.45
C VAL A 421 17.55 19.79 -21.58
N SER A 422 17.27 19.62 -20.30
CA SER A 422 18.11 18.79 -19.41
C SER A 422 18.16 17.33 -19.83
N ALA A 423 17.05 16.76 -20.29
CA ALA A 423 17.01 15.37 -20.78
C ALA A 423 17.82 15.21 -22.07
N GLU A 424 17.71 16.15 -23.00
CA GLU A 424 18.52 16.12 -24.24
C GLU A 424 20.02 16.36 -23.98
N MET A 425 20.36 17.18 -22.99
CA MET A 425 21.75 17.36 -22.55
C MET A 425 22.35 16.08 -22.00
N VAL A 426 21.60 15.33 -21.18
CA VAL A 426 22.04 14.02 -20.66
C VAL A 426 22.21 13.01 -21.80
N ASP A 427 21.28 13.00 -22.77
CA ASP A 427 21.37 12.11 -23.93
C ASP A 427 22.56 12.47 -24.88
N LEU A 428 22.98 13.73 -24.90
CA LEU A 428 24.16 14.21 -25.61
C LEU A 428 25.47 14.04 -24.85
N GLY A 429 25.38 13.53 -23.58
CA GLY A 429 26.55 13.29 -22.73
C GLY A 429 27.14 14.55 -22.11
N VAL A 430 26.38 15.65 -22.05
CA VAL A 430 26.81 16.90 -21.40
C VAL A 430 26.81 16.67 -19.89
N GLY A 431 27.96 16.71 -19.24
CA GLY A 431 28.16 16.51 -17.81
C GLY A 431 28.32 17.82 -17.02
N GLU A 432 28.40 17.70 -15.71
CA GLU A 432 28.64 18.83 -14.80
C GLU A 432 29.99 19.56 -15.05
N GLU A 433 30.88 18.97 -15.86
CA GLU A 433 32.18 19.54 -16.17
C GLU A 433 32.16 20.59 -17.34
N GLU A 434 30.98 20.76 -17.97
CA GLU A 434 30.79 21.66 -19.10
C GLU A 434 30.06 22.97 -18.70
N ASP A 435 30.57 23.61 -17.63
CA ASP A 435 30.00 24.82 -17.04
C ASP A 435 29.70 25.95 -18.04
N ASP A 436 30.54 26.15 -19.05
CA ASP A 436 30.34 27.20 -20.06
C ASP A 436 29.11 26.94 -20.94
N LEU A 437 28.87 25.70 -21.34
CA LEU A 437 27.68 25.30 -22.12
C LEU A 437 26.42 25.35 -21.29
N LEU A 438 26.48 24.97 -20.02
CA LEU A 438 25.38 25.06 -19.05
C LEU A 438 24.98 26.54 -18.81
N GLN A 439 25.95 27.45 -18.73
CA GLN A 439 25.69 28.87 -18.59
C GLN A 439 25.09 29.48 -19.87
N GLU A 440 25.54 29.11 -21.07
CA GLU A 440 24.98 29.58 -22.34
C GLU A 440 23.53 29.11 -22.52
N ILE A 441 23.22 27.85 -22.15
CA ILE A 441 21.84 27.31 -22.21
C ILE A 441 20.97 27.99 -21.20
N SER A 442 21.45 28.22 -19.98
CA SER A 442 20.71 28.94 -18.93
C SER A 442 20.42 30.38 -19.34
N ALA A 443 21.39 31.08 -19.96
CA ALA A 443 21.21 32.43 -20.48
C ALA A 443 20.16 32.48 -21.61
N ALA A 444 20.20 31.52 -22.52
CA ALA A 444 19.23 31.41 -23.61
C ALA A 444 17.80 31.11 -23.09
N LEU A 445 17.65 30.31 -22.06
CA LEU A 445 16.36 30.06 -21.41
C LEU A 445 15.79 31.31 -20.74
N VAL A 446 16.64 32.11 -20.12
CA VAL A 446 16.24 33.42 -19.52
C VAL A 446 15.84 34.44 -20.58
N GLU A 447 16.55 34.46 -21.74
CA GLU A 447 16.22 35.36 -22.87
C GLU A 447 14.87 35.06 -23.53
N LEU A 448 14.34 33.83 -23.38
CA LEU A 448 13.01 33.49 -23.89
C LEU A 448 11.87 34.21 -23.18
N ASP A 449 12.15 34.90 -22.07
CA ASP A 449 11.20 35.77 -21.31
C ASP A 449 9.79 35.15 -21.13
N LEU A 450 9.77 33.84 -20.82
CA LEU A 450 8.55 33.04 -20.70
C LEU A 450 7.69 33.41 -19.47
N ASP A 451 8.23 34.24 -18.58
CA ASP A 451 7.52 34.81 -17.43
C ASP A 451 6.63 36.03 -17.79
N ARG A 452 6.63 36.49 -19.04
CA ARG A 452 5.71 37.56 -19.45
C ARG A 452 4.33 36.99 -19.74
N PRO A 453 3.28 37.44 -19.03
CA PRO A 453 1.91 37.09 -19.37
C PRO A 453 1.65 37.54 -20.83
N LEU A 454 1.27 36.58 -21.68
CA LEU A 454 0.84 36.84 -23.04
C LEU A 454 -0.24 37.92 -22.99
N GLY A 455 0.10 39.11 -23.44
CA GLY A 455 -0.68 40.30 -23.27
C GLY A 455 -2.10 40.13 -23.78
N LYS A 456 -3.04 40.56 -22.99
CA LYS A 456 -4.37 40.92 -23.45
C LYS A 456 -4.22 42.00 -24.52
N GLU A 457 -4.14 41.64 -25.76
CA GLU A 457 -4.43 42.55 -26.88
C GLU A 457 -5.94 42.63 -27.06
N ARG A 458 -6.40 43.83 -26.98
CA ARG A 458 -7.66 44.56 -27.07
C ARG A 458 -8.87 43.90 -27.77
#